data_b2b59c11a241adb2969228a9e66554ca
#
_entry.id   b2b59c11a241adb2969228a9e66554ca
#
_cell.length_a   1.000
_cell.length_b   1.000
_cell.length_c   1.000
_cell.angle_alpha   90.00
_cell.angle_beta   90.00
_cell.angle_gamma   90.00
#
_symmetry.space_group_name_H-M   'P 1'
#
loop_
_entity.id
_entity.type
_entity.pdbx_description
1 polymer ?
#
loop_
_entity_poly.entity_id
_entity_poly.type
_entity_poly.pdbx_seq_one_letter_code
_entity_poly.pdbx_strand_id
1 'polypeptide(L)'
;DLHVVRRRQRQMCIRDRVKAAEKITGLRLGPDDAYLITRGLRTLDVRLDRHRENAKKIAAFLSKNKKIELLYPFKKNSLNFRMWKKYYSGASGLMGLKIKSNNINSVRKFVNSLKLFGYGYSWGGFESLVLHQEFRETGNRKFMNLATDEHLVRFHIGLEDPNDLIADIKQALRHLK
;
A
#
# COMPACT_ATOMS: atom_id res chain seq x y z
N ASP A 1 34.28 -11.04 9.09
CA ASP A 1 32.90 -10.75 9.49
C ASP A 1 31.99 -11.94 9.16
N LEU A 2 31.75 -12.79 10.16
CA LEU A 2 30.97 -14.04 10.06
C LEU A 2 29.52 -13.84 9.56
N HIS A 3 28.95 -12.66 9.77
CA HIS A 3 27.61 -12.32 9.30
C HIS A 3 27.55 -12.11 7.78
N VAL A 4 28.57 -11.55 7.17
CA VAL A 4 28.65 -11.35 5.71
C VAL A 4 28.86 -12.68 5.00
N VAL A 5 29.67 -13.56 5.56
CA VAL A 5 29.93 -14.92 5.02
C VAL A 5 28.65 -15.78 5.07
N ARG A 6 27.89 -15.76 6.19
CA ARG A 6 26.61 -16.48 6.30
C ARG A 6 25.52 -15.95 5.37
N ARG A 7 25.47 -14.65 5.09
CA ARG A 7 24.55 -14.06 4.08
C ARG A 7 24.91 -14.52 2.67
N ARG A 8 26.19 -14.52 2.31
CA ARG A 8 26.65 -15.03 1.00
C ARG A 8 26.33 -16.52 0.82
N GLN A 9 26.56 -17.35 1.82
CA GLN A 9 26.24 -18.78 1.75
C GLN A 9 24.73 -19.03 1.58
N ARG A 10 23.85 -18.30 2.29
CA ARG A 10 22.40 -18.41 2.13
C ARG A 10 21.95 -18.00 0.71
N GLN A 11 22.49 -16.93 0.16
CA GLN A 11 22.18 -16.49 -1.20
C GLN A 11 22.65 -17.50 -2.25
N MET A 12 23.81 -18.10 -2.07
CA MET A 12 24.30 -19.18 -2.93
C MET A 12 23.39 -20.41 -2.88
N CYS A 13 23.03 -20.88 -1.70
CA CYS A 13 22.15 -22.04 -1.55
C CYS A 13 20.74 -21.80 -2.15
N ILE A 14 20.17 -20.61 -1.97
CA ILE A 14 18.87 -20.25 -2.57
C ILE A 14 18.98 -20.21 -4.10
N ARG A 15 20.00 -19.55 -4.64
CA ARG A 15 20.27 -19.50 -6.07
C ARG A 15 20.42 -20.88 -6.69
N ASP A 16 21.16 -21.76 -6.04
CA ASP A 16 21.41 -23.13 -6.54
C ASP A 16 20.14 -23.97 -6.52
N ARG A 17 19.29 -23.83 -5.49
CA ARG A 17 17.97 -24.48 -5.43
C ARG A 17 17.03 -23.96 -6.51
N VAL A 18 16.99 -22.64 -6.74
CA VAL A 18 16.18 -22.05 -7.81
C VAL A 18 16.64 -22.56 -9.17
N LYS A 19 17.94 -22.60 -9.45
CA LYS A 19 18.48 -23.16 -10.69
C LYS A 19 18.20 -24.67 -10.85
N ALA A 20 18.24 -25.42 -9.76
CA ALA A 20 17.89 -26.85 -9.81
C ALA A 20 16.40 -27.04 -10.11
N ALA A 21 15.54 -26.25 -9.44
CA ALA A 21 14.10 -26.28 -9.70
C ALA A 21 13.78 -25.87 -11.14
N GLU A 22 14.41 -24.83 -11.67
CA GLU A 22 14.27 -24.39 -13.08
C GLU A 22 14.62 -25.51 -14.05
N LYS A 23 15.74 -26.23 -13.82
CA LYS A 23 16.16 -27.36 -14.66
C LYS A 23 15.17 -28.52 -14.66
N ILE A 24 14.58 -28.81 -13.47
CA ILE A 24 13.64 -29.94 -13.31
C ILE A 24 12.27 -29.61 -13.89
N THR A 25 11.78 -28.38 -13.64
CA THR A 25 10.42 -27.99 -14.03
C THR A 25 10.32 -27.38 -15.43
N GLY A 26 11.45 -26.92 -15.99
CA GLY A 26 11.48 -26.18 -17.26
C GLY A 26 10.86 -24.78 -17.15
N LEU A 27 10.46 -24.33 -15.95
CA LEU A 27 9.86 -23.01 -15.74
C LEU A 27 10.95 -21.94 -15.83
N ARG A 28 10.90 -21.17 -16.88
CA ARG A 28 11.81 -20.04 -17.15
C ARG A 28 11.02 -18.77 -17.41
N LEU A 29 11.59 -17.66 -16.98
CA LEU A 29 11.09 -16.35 -17.38
C LEU A 29 11.32 -16.17 -18.88
N GLY A 30 10.26 -15.80 -19.61
CA GLY A 30 10.34 -15.46 -21.02
C GLY A 30 11.25 -14.23 -21.25
N PRO A 31 11.91 -14.12 -22.39
CA PRO A 31 12.78 -12.99 -22.70
C PRO A 31 12.01 -11.65 -22.71
N ASP A 32 10.79 -11.65 -23.18
CA ASP A 32 9.94 -10.44 -23.21
C ASP A 32 9.56 -10.00 -21.78
N ASP A 33 9.20 -10.94 -20.89
CA ASP A 33 8.93 -10.66 -19.50
C ASP A 33 10.19 -10.14 -18.78
N ALA A 34 11.35 -10.74 -19.05
CA ALA A 34 12.62 -10.30 -18.51
C ALA A 34 12.97 -8.87 -18.97
N TYR A 35 12.70 -8.54 -20.22
CA TYR A 35 12.87 -7.19 -20.75
C TYR A 35 11.94 -6.18 -20.07
N LEU A 36 10.65 -6.50 -19.93
CA LEU A 36 9.67 -5.64 -19.28
C LEU A 36 10.02 -5.38 -17.80
N ILE A 37 10.44 -6.41 -17.05
CA ILE A 37 10.90 -6.27 -15.68
C ILE A 37 12.14 -5.37 -15.62
N THR A 38 13.12 -5.61 -16.49
CA THR A 38 14.35 -4.80 -16.52
C THR A 38 14.05 -3.35 -16.85
N ARG A 39 13.16 -3.10 -17.80
CA ARG A 39 12.69 -1.76 -18.15
C ARG A 39 12.01 -1.07 -16.95
N GLY A 40 11.15 -1.81 -16.23
CA GLY A 40 10.49 -1.32 -15.02
C GLY A 40 11.47 -0.96 -13.90
N LEU A 41 12.51 -1.76 -13.70
CA LEU A 41 13.53 -1.52 -12.68
C LEU A 41 14.32 -0.22 -12.92
N ARG A 42 14.57 0.16 -14.17
CA ARG A 42 15.35 1.38 -14.52
C ARG A 42 14.69 2.69 -14.07
N THR A 43 13.39 2.68 -13.82
CA THR A 43 12.63 3.86 -13.38
C THR A 43 11.98 3.66 -12.02
N LEU A 44 12.37 2.63 -11.27
CA LEU A 44 11.71 2.26 -10.02
C LEU A 44 11.88 3.33 -8.94
N ASP A 45 13.08 3.87 -8.77
CA ASP A 45 13.40 4.90 -7.78
C ASP A 45 12.58 6.18 -8.00
N VAL A 46 12.54 6.68 -9.24
CA VAL A 46 11.74 7.87 -9.61
C VAL A 46 10.26 7.66 -9.33
N ARG A 47 9.72 6.46 -9.64
CA ARG A 47 8.33 6.13 -9.36
C ARG A 47 8.05 6.03 -7.85
N LEU A 48 8.95 5.43 -7.08
CA LEU A 48 8.81 5.34 -5.62
C LEU A 48 8.85 6.73 -4.97
N ASP A 49 9.70 7.63 -5.46
CA ASP A 49 9.74 9.00 -4.98
C ASP A 49 8.42 9.74 -5.27
N ARG A 50 7.88 9.59 -6.46
CA ARG A 50 6.59 10.18 -6.82
C ARG A 50 5.44 9.62 -5.96
N HIS A 51 5.38 8.30 -5.77
CA HIS A 51 4.41 7.68 -4.85
C HIS A 51 4.52 8.25 -3.44
N ARG A 52 5.76 8.37 -2.93
CA ARG A 52 6.02 8.91 -1.60
C ARG A 52 5.53 10.34 -1.44
N GLU A 53 5.79 11.20 -2.41
CA GLU A 53 5.40 12.61 -2.38
C GLU A 53 3.88 12.76 -2.48
N ASN A 54 3.25 12.06 -3.39
CA ASN A 54 1.80 12.04 -3.53
C ASN A 54 1.14 11.55 -2.24
N ALA A 55 1.61 10.42 -1.70
CA ALA A 55 1.07 9.84 -0.47
C ALA A 55 1.22 10.78 0.73
N LYS A 56 2.32 11.53 0.86
CA LYS A 56 2.49 12.54 1.91
C LYS A 56 1.42 13.63 1.83
N LYS A 57 1.13 14.14 0.64
CA LYS A 57 0.11 15.19 0.42
C LYS A 57 -1.28 14.67 0.77
N ILE A 58 -1.63 13.47 0.29
CA ILE A 58 -2.91 12.81 0.60
C ILE A 58 -3.03 12.54 2.10
N ALA A 59 -1.98 12.03 2.74
CA ALA A 59 -1.96 11.76 4.19
C ALA A 59 -2.16 13.05 5.00
N ALA A 60 -1.51 14.14 4.62
CA ALA A 60 -1.68 15.45 5.25
C ALA A 60 -3.12 15.98 5.12
N PHE A 61 -3.75 15.78 3.96
CA PHE A 61 -5.16 16.12 3.75
C PHE A 61 -6.09 15.27 4.61
N LEU A 62 -5.97 13.95 4.56
CA LEU A 62 -6.82 13.01 5.30
C LEU A 62 -6.69 13.15 6.82
N SER A 63 -5.50 13.49 7.31
CA SER A 63 -5.26 13.70 8.76
C SER A 63 -6.07 14.83 9.39
N LYS A 64 -6.67 15.71 8.59
CA LYS A 64 -7.54 16.79 9.07
C LYS A 64 -8.97 16.33 9.35
N ASN A 65 -9.34 15.14 8.87
CA ASN A 65 -10.69 14.59 9.07
C ASN A 65 -10.76 13.81 10.38
N LYS A 66 -11.64 14.26 11.30
CA LYS A 66 -11.81 13.65 12.63
C LYS A 66 -12.40 12.23 12.62
N LYS A 67 -13.07 11.82 11.52
CA LYS A 67 -13.65 10.47 11.34
C LYS A 67 -12.65 9.46 10.80
N ILE A 68 -11.44 9.90 10.42
CA ILE A 68 -10.44 9.06 9.79
C ILE A 68 -9.19 8.99 10.67
N GLU A 69 -8.90 7.81 11.17
CA GLU A 69 -7.58 7.49 11.72
C GLU A 69 -6.70 6.94 10.60
N LEU A 70 -5.60 7.63 10.34
CA LEU A 70 -4.68 7.27 9.28
C LEU A 70 -3.64 6.27 9.77
N LEU A 71 -3.63 5.07 9.19
CA LEU A 71 -2.61 4.03 9.41
C LEU A 71 -1.49 4.22 8.39
N TYR A 72 -0.56 5.11 8.72
CA TYR A 72 0.56 5.47 7.84
C TYR A 72 1.83 5.66 8.69
N PRO A 73 2.75 4.66 8.68
CA PRO A 73 3.89 4.61 9.61
C PRO A 73 4.83 5.81 9.56
N PHE A 74 4.88 6.52 8.44
CA PHE A 74 5.73 7.71 8.21
C PHE A 74 5.24 8.96 8.92
N LYS A 75 4.03 8.97 9.43
CA LYS A 75 3.51 10.10 10.20
C LYS A 75 4.26 10.16 11.53
N LYS A 76 4.91 11.29 11.83
CA LYS A 76 5.75 11.48 13.02
C LYS A 76 5.09 11.04 14.35
N ASN A 77 3.78 11.14 14.44
CA ASN A 77 2.99 10.76 15.61
C ASN A 77 2.39 9.33 15.54
N SER A 78 2.80 8.52 14.55
CA SER A 78 2.40 7.13 14.47
C SER A 78 3.09 6.30 15.54
N LEU A 79 2.37 5.35 16.17
CA LEU A 79 2.93 4.40 17.14
C LEU A 79 4.17 3.66 16.60
N ASN A 80 4.18 3.40 15.29
CA ASN A 80 5.23 2.64 14.62
C ASN A 80 6.33 3.52 14.01
N PHE A 81 6.29 4.85 14.19
CA PHE A 81 7.25 5.76 13.55
C PHE A 81 8.70 5.48 13.93
N ARG A 82 8.98 5.17 15.21
CA ARG A 82 10.33 4.84 15.68
C ARG A 82 10.87 3.59 15.00
N MET A 83 10.04 2.55 14.90
CA MET A 83 10.40 1.28 14.26
C MET A 83 10.59 1.48 12.76
N TRP A 84 9.68 2.21 12.10
CA TRP A 84 9.82 2.56 10.72
C TRP A 84 11.15 3.30 10.45
N LYS A 85 11.46 4.34 11.21
CA LYS A 85 12.70 5.12 11.04
C LYS A 85 13.97 4.28 11.22
N LYS A 86 13.91 3.22 12.04
CA LYS A 86 15.04 2.29 12.25
C LYS A 86 15.29 1.39 11.04
N TYR A 87 14.25 0.94 10.34
CA TYR A 87 14.35 -0.12 9.34
C TYR A 87 14.10 0.34 7.90
N TYR A 88 13.54 1.53 7.70
CA TYR A 88 13.16 2.03 6.38
C TYR A 88 13.69 3.44 6.15
N SER A 89 14.10 3.70 4.90
CA SER A 89 14.59 5.01 4.45
C SER A 89 13.52 5.86 3.77
N GLY A 90 12.42 5.23 3.34
CA GLY A 90 11.39 5.88 2.56
C GLY A 90 9.98 5.35 2.80
N ALA A 91 9.04 5.95 2.12
CA ALA A 91 7.62 5.65 2.15
C ALA A 91 7.14 5.13 0.79
N SER A 92 6.00 4.47 0.76
CA SER A 92 5.31 4.08 -0.48
C SER A 92 3.94 4.76 -0.58
N GLY A 93 3.20 4.42 -1.64
CA GLY A 93 1.83 4.86 -1.85
C GLY A 93 0.79 4.16 -0.98
N LEU A 94 1.15 3.13 -0.21
CA LEU A 94 0.20 2.36 0.59
C LEU A 94 -0.11 3.04 1.92
N MET A 95 -1.41 3.16 2.22
CA MET A 95 -1.92 3.62 3.52
C MET A 95 -3.25 2.97 3.86
N GLY A 96 -3.50 2.78 5.15
CA GLY A 96 -4.78 2.35 5.68
C GLY A 96 -5.54 3.52 6.30
N LEU A 97 -6.84 3.47 6.20
CA LEU A 97 -7.76 4.40 6.85
C LEU A 97 -8.72 3.61 7.72
N LYS A 98 -8.69 3.82 9.02
CA LYS A 98 -9.80 3.42 9.88
C LYS A 98 -10.84 4.52 9.81
N ILE A 99 -12.01 4.21 9.32
CA ILE A 99 -13.12 5.14 9.16
C ILE A 99 -14.16 4.82 10.21
N LYS A 100 -14.47 5.79 11.06
CA LYS A 100 -15.51 5.66 12.07
C LYS A 100 -16.88 5.99 11.47
N SER A 101 -17.77 4.99 11.43
CA SER A 101 -19.13 5.12 10.93
C SER A 101 -20.03 4.01 11.47
N ASN A 102 -21.19 4.35 12.00
CA ASN A 102 -22.21 3.39 12.39
C ASN A 102 -22.95 2.77 11.19
N ASN A 103 -22.68 3.26 9.98
CA ASN A 103 -23.34 2.82 8.76
C ASN A 103 -22.34 2.41 7.69
N ILE A 104 -22.16 1.11 7.50
CA ILE A 104 -21.28 0.54 6.48
C ILE A 104 -21.63 1.04 5.05
N ASN A 105 -22.89 1.33 4.78
CA ASN A 105 -23.29 1.82 3.46
C ASN A 105 -22.76 3.24 3.18
N SER A 106 -22.50 4.05 4.21
CA SER A 106 -21.79 5.33 4.06
C SER A 106 -20.36 5.12 3.58
N VAL A 107 -19.68 4.11 4.13
CA VAL A 107 -18.31 3.77 3.72
C VAL A 107 -18.28 3.18 2.32
N ARG A 108 -19.24 2.31 1.99
CA ARG A 108 -19.39 1.79 0.61
C ARG A 108 -19.66 2.90 -0.39
N LYS A 109 -20.55 3.84 -0.06
CA LYS A 109 -20.83 5.02 -0.93
C LYS A 109 -19.58 5.90 -1.08
N PHE A 110 -18.82 6.12 0.00
CA PHE A 110 -17.55 6.83 -0.07
C PHE A 110 -16.61 6.18 -1.08
N VAL A 111 -16.37 4.87 -0.93
CA VAL A 111 -15.46 4.13 -1.82
C VAL A 111 -15.96 4.13 -3.27
N ASN A 112 -17.25 3.86 -3.49
CA ASN A 112 -17.82 3.75 -4.83
C ASN A 112 -17.99 5.11 -5.54
N SER A 113 -17.89 6.23 -4.83
CA SER A 113 -17.96 7.58 -5.42
C SER A 113 -16.61 8.14 -5.86
N LEU A 114 -15.51 7.44 -5.54
CA LEU A 114 -14.19 7.78 -6.05
C LEU A 114 -14.14 7.51 -7.57
N LYS A 115 -13.63 8.48 -8.32
CA LYS A 115 -13.60 8.44 -9.79
C LYS A 115 -12.22 8.10 -10.35
N LEU A 116 -11.17 8.49 -9.61
CA LEU A 116 -9.77 8.31 -10.01
C LEU A 116 -9.15 7.06 -9.37
N PHE A 117 -9.82 6.48 -8.37
CA PHE A 117 -9.34 5.28 -7.69
C PHE A 117 -10.04 4.05 -8.27
N GLY A 118 -9.29 3.16 -8.89
CA GLY A 118 -9.78 1.84 -9.26
C GLY A 118 -10.04 0.97 -8.02
N TYR A 119 -11.05 0.09 -8.08
CA TYR A 119 -11.28 -0.89 -7.01
C TYR A 119 -10.43 -2.14 -7.26
N GLY A 120 -9.45 -2.41 -6.41
CA GLY A 120 -8.56 -3.54 -6.66
C GLY A 120 -7.60 -3.89 -5.53
N TYR A 121 -7.17 -5.16 -5.52
CA TYR A 121 -6.23 -5.72 -4.55
C TYR A 121 -4.77 -5.37 -4.84
N SER A 122 -4.44 -5.02 -6.06
CA SER A 122 -3.07 -4.68 -6.47
C SER A 122 -2.53 -3.44 -5.76
N TRP A 123 -1.24 -3.18 -5.90
CA TRP A 123 -0.55 -2.01 -5.39
C TRP A 123 0.81 -1.86 -6.08
N GLY A 124 1.41 -0.68 -5.99
CA GLY A 124 2.76 -0.40 -6.53
C GLY A 124 2.77 -0.04 -8.03
N GLY A 125 1.63 -0.11 -8.71
CA GLY A 125 1.47 0.33 -10.09
C GLY A 125 1.32 1.86 -10.21
N PHE A 126 1.13 2.34 -11.43
CA PHE A 126 0.97 3.77 -11.73
C PHE A 126 -0.37 4.34 -11.30
N GLU A 127 -1.39 3.51 -11.21
CA GLU A 127 -2.78 3.86 -10.90
C GLU A 127 -3.04 3.89 -9.40
N SER A 128 -3.90 4.81 -8.97
CA SER A 128 -4.43 4.85 -7.61
C SER A 128 -5.53 3.80 -7.43
N LEU A 129 -5.47 3.06 -6.32
CA LEU A 129 -6.42 2.00 -6.01
C LEU A 129 -7.02 2.16 -4.61
N VAL A 130 -8.26 1.73 -4.47
CA VAL A 130 -8.97 1.65 -3.19
C VAL A 130 -9.49 0.24 -2.96
N LEU A 131 -9.49 -0.18 -1.70
CA LEU A 131 -10.10 -1.43 -1.27
C LEU A 131 -10.78 -1.23 0.08
N HIS A 132 -12.08 -1.46 0.15
CA HIS A 132 -12.80 -1.59 1.42
C HIS A 132 -12.63 -3.00 1.93
N GLN A 133 -11.94 -3.16 3.05
CA GLN A 133 -11.70 -4.45 3.66
C GLN A 133 -12.87 -4.80 4.59
N GLU A 134 -13.81 -5.56 4.06
CA GLU A 134 -14.94 -6.08 4.84
C GLU A 134 -14.52 -7.39 5.53
N PHE A 135 -14.27 -7.33 6.81
CA PHE A 135 -14.01 -8.53 7.60
C PHE A 135 -15.32 -9.22 7.99
N ARG A 136 -15.53 -10.41 7.48
CA ARG A 136 -16.67 -11.26 7.84
C ARG A 136 -16.48 -11.96 9.18
N GLU A 137 -15.21 -12.24 9.54
CA GLU A 137 -14.84 -12.94 10.76
C GLU A 137 -14.46 -11.98 11.88
N THR A 138 -14.99 -12.22 13.07
CA THR A 138 -14.68 -11.43 14.28
C THR A 138 -13.21 -11.47 14.65
N GLY A 139 -12.51 -12.60 14.38
CA GLY A 139 -11.09 -12.77 14.63
C GLY A 139 -10.20 -11.75 13.92
N ASN A 140 -10.48 -11.49 12.63
CA ASN A 140 -9.72 -10.52 11.84
C ASN A 140 -9.92 -9.07 12.34
N ARG A 141 -11.14 -8.73 12.79
CA ARG A 141 -11.41 -7.42 13.40
C ARG A 141 -10.63 -7.24 14.70
N LYS A 142 -10.57 -8.27 15.55
CA LYS A 142 -9.80 -8.26 16.80
C LYS A 142 -8.31 -8.10 16.54
N PHE A 143 -7.76 -8.84 15.58
CA PHE A 143 -6.34 -8.72 15.18
C PHE A 143 -5.99 -7.30 14.72
N MET A 144 -6.87 -6.66 13.94
CA MET A 144 -6.69 -5.29 13.47
C MET A 144 -7.09 -4.23 14.50
N ASN A 145 -7.53 -4.63 15.70
CA ASN A 145 -8.02 -3.73 16.73
C ASN A 145 -9.08 -2.74 16.21
N LEU A 146 -10.09 -3.28 15.49
CA LEU A 146 -11.19 -2.52 14.93
C LEU A 146 -12.43 -2.62 15.84
N ALA A 147 -12.95 -1.49 16.27
CA ALA A 147 -14.24 -1.39 16.94
C ALA A 147 -15.39 -1.73 15.97
N THR A 148 -16.59 -1.97 16.52
CA THR A 148 -17.76 -2.36 15.72
C THR A 148 -18.18 -1.30 14.70
N ASP A 149 -17.97 -0.03 15.05
CA ASP A 149 -18.25 1.16 14.22
C ASP A 149 -17.04 1.62 13.37
N GLU A 150 -15.95 0.84 13.34
CA GLU A 150 -14.77 1.16 12.54
C GLU A 150 -14.67 0.27 11.31
N HIS A 151 -14.31 0.87 10.19
CA HIS A 151 -14.13 0.22 8.89
C HIS A 151 -12.74 0.48 8.35
N LEU A 152 -12.12 -0.55 7.80
CA LEU A 152 -10.79 -0.43 7.21
C LEU A 152 -10.89 -0.25 5.69
N VAL A 153 -10.35 0.86 5.21
CA VAL A 153 -10.17 1.13 3.78
C VAL A 153 -8.68 1.26 3.50
N ARG A 154 -8.20 0.55 2.51
CA ARG A 154 -6.81 0.64 2.05
C ARG A 154 -6.75 1.51 0.79
N PHE A 155 -5.86 2.48 0.79
CA PHE A 155 -5.47 3.22 -0.40
C PHE A 155 -4.10 2.78 -0.89
N HIS A 156 -3.95 2.69 -2.20
CA HIS A 156 -2.69 2.80 -2.90
C HIS A 156 -2.72 4.09 -3.71
N ILE A 157 -1.77 4.97 -3.45
CA ILE A 157 -1.65 6.25 -4.15
C ILE A 157 -0.69 6.08 -5.32
N GLY A 158 -1.19 6.33 -6.51
CA GLY A 158 -0.46 6.19 -7.76
C GLY A 158 0.37 7.43 -8.14
N LEU A 159 0.60 7.58 -9.43
CA LEU A 159 1.46 8.62 -10.01
C LEU A 159 0.67 9.84 -10.52
N GLU A 160 -0.64 9.84 -10.41
CA GLU A 160 -1.55 10.91 -10.84
C GLU A 160 -1.24 12.22 -10.11
N ASP A 161 -1.82 13.33 -10.55
CA ASP A 161 -1.68 14.60 -9.84
C ASP A 161 -2.34 14.52 -8.46
N PRO A 162 -1.61 14.81 -7.38
CA PRO A 162 -2.14 14.70 -6.03
C PRO A 162 -3.26 15.69 -5.71
N ASN A 163 -3.39 16.80 -6.46
CA ASN A 163 -4.49 17.74 -6.26
C ASN A 163 -5.78 17.16 -6.83
N ASP A 164 -5.72 16.46 -7.96
CA ASP A 164 -6.86 15.76 -8.55
C ASP A 164 -7.32 14.63 -7.64
N LEU A 165 -6.39 13.84 -7.10
CA LEU A 165 -6.70 12.80 -6.12
C LEU A 165 -7.35 13.38 -4.84
N ILE A 166 -6.86 14.53 -4.35
CA ILE A 166 -7.45 15.21 -3.19
C ILE A 166 -8.84 15.72 -3.52
N ALA A 167 -9.06 16.28 -4.71
CA ALA A 167 -10.38 16.75 -5.14
C ALA A 167 -11.37 15.59 -5.21
N ASP A 168 -10.95 14.45 -5.76
CA ASP A 168 -11.75 13.23 -5.83
C ASP A 168 -12.10 12.69 -4.43
N ILE A 169 -11.11 12.56 -3.55
CA ILE A 169 -11.35 12.17 -2.16
C ILE A 169 -12.29 13.15 -1.45
N LYS A 170 -12.09 14.45 -1.65
CA LYS A 170 -12.92 15.50 -1.01
C LYS A 170 -14.40 15.40 -1.40
N GLN A 171 -14.69 15.15 -2.68
CA GLN A 171 -16.07 14.95 -3.13
C GLN A 171 -16.67 13.66 -2.54
N ALA A 172 -15.88 12.58 -2.44
CA ALA A 172 -16.32 11.32 -1.89
C ALA A 172 -16.59 11.37 -0.37
N LEU A 173 -15.81 12.14 0.39
CA LEU A 173 -15.96 12.31 1.85
C LEU A 173 -17.33 12.85 2.27
N ARG A 174 -18.10 13.46 1.37
CA ARG A 174 -19.48 13.92 1.63
C ARG A 174 -20.43 12.77 2.03
N HIS A 175 -20.10 11.55 1.66
CA HIS A 175 -20.88 10.35 2.00
C HIS A 175 -20.59 9.81 3.39
N LEU A 176 -19.51 10.25 4.04
CA LEU A 176 -19.19 9.91 5.44
C LEU A 176 -19.87 10.89 6.41
N LYS A 177 -21.19 10.77 6.50
CA LYS A 177 -22.01 11.55 7.45
C LYS A 177 -21.97 10.91 8.83
#